data_1a772a12195b071d32259c31d532eb22
#
_entry.id   1a772a12195b071d32259c31d532eb22
#
_cell.length_a   1.000
_cell.length_b   1.000
_cell.length_c   1.000
_cell.angle_alpha   90.00
_cell.angle_beta   90.00
_cell.angle_gamma   90.00
#
_symmetry.space_group_name_H-M   'P 1'
#
loop_
_entity.id
_entity.type
_entity.pdbx_description
1 polymer ?
#
loop_
_entity_poly.entity_id
_entity_poly.type
_entity_poly.pdbx_seq_one_letter_code
_entity_poly.pdbx_strand_id
1 'polypeptide(L)'
;DAAHQAAGYGRINILKYLIEERKIFYAVKLDCVATATRFGKLDCLKYLVEEAKVPLTHMVWVAYARYNEHPDCVNYLLEKGCPEPTDEQYAGFVEYERSKSGQQSGD
;
A
#
# COMPACT_ATOMS: atom_id res chain seq x y z
N ASP A 1 11.99 1.61 7.69
CA ASP A 1 12.35 2.96 8.14
C ASP A 1 11.15 3.66 8.78
N ALA A 2 11.37 4.90 9.24
CA ALA A 2 10.35 5.63 9.97
C ALA A 2 9.06 5.86 9.16
N ALA A 3 9.20 6.15 7.87
CA ALA A 3 8.04 6.40 7.02
C ALA A 3 7.20 5.14 6.83
N HIS A 4 7.85 4.01 6.59
CA HIS A 4 7.16 2.72 6.48
C HIS A 4 6.41 2.38 7.76
N GLN A 5 7.07 2.57 8.90
CA GLN A 5 6.45 2.27 10.19
C GLN A 5 5.25 3.18 10.43
N ALA A 6 5.38 4.47 10.13
CA ALA A 6 4.27 5.39 10.29
C ALA A 6 3.07 4.98 9.43
N ALA A 7 3.32 4.61 8.17
CA ALA A 7 2.25 4.17 7.27
C ALA A 7 1.63 2.87 7.73
N GLY A 8 2.44 1.91 8.19
CA GLY A 8 1.97 0.59 8.60
C GLY A 8 1.19 0.60 9.90
N TYR A 9 1.52 1.52 10.81
CA TYR A 9 0.81 1.64 12.09
C TYR A 9 -0.29 2.70 12.06
N GLY A 10 -0.50 3.34 10.91
CA GLY A 10 -1.54 4.34 10.79
C GLY A 10 -1.24 5.66 11.52
N ARG A 11 0.03 5.96 11.71
CA ARG A 11 0.44 7.17 12.42
C ARG A 11 0.52 8.34 11.44
N ILE A 12 -0.64 8.86 11.09
CA ILE A 12 -0.76 9.83 10.02
C ILE A 12 0.01 11.14 10.29
N ASN A 13 0.05 11.60 11.53
CA ASN A 13 0.75 12.85 11.86
C ASN A 13 2.26 12.70 11.67
N ILE A 14 2.82 11.56 12.02
CA ILE A 14 4.23 11.29 11.81
C ILE A 14 4.53 11.18 10.33
N LEU A 15 3.65 10.50 9.58
CA LEU A 15 3.82 10.36 8.14
C LEU A 15 3.80 11.72 7.44
N LYS A 16 2.85 12.59 7.81
CA LYS A 16 2.77 13.95 7.27
C LYS A 16 4.06 14.72 7.53
N TYR A 17 4.56 14.66 8.75
CA TYR A 17 5.78 15.35 9.10
C TYR A 17 6.94 14.89 8.23
N LEU A 18 7.09 13.58 8.08
CA LEU A 18 8.20 13.03 7.31
C LEU A 18 8.11 13.43 5.83
N ILE A 19 6.91 13.43 5.27
CA ILE A 19 6.74 13.80 3.86
C ILE A 19 6.88 15.29 3.63
N GLU A 20 6.27 16.12 4.50
CA GLU A 20 6.21 17.56 4.27
C GLU A 20 7.46 18.28 4.73
N GLU A 21 8.00 17.89 5.87
CA GLU A 21 9.14 18.60 6.47
C GLU A 21 10.48 17.96 6.12
N ARG A 22 10.54 16.64 6.07
CA ARG A 22 11.78 15.93 5.76
C ARG A 22 11.93 15.63 4.27
N LYS A 23 10.89 15.84 3.50
CA LYS A 23 10.89 15.72 2.03
C LYS A 23 11.51 14.40 1.55
N ILE A 24 10.96 13.30 2.03
CA ILE A 24 11.48 11.97 1.70
C ILE A 24 11.35 11.69 0.20
N PHE A 25 12.18 10.78 -0.29
CA PHE A 25 12.23 10.45 -1.71
C PHE A 25 10.89 9.90 -2.21
N TYR A 26 10.62 10.13 -3.49
CA TYR A 26 9.42 9.65 -4.14
C TYR A 26 9.26 8.13 -4.00
N ALA A 27 10.36 7.37 -4.16
CA ALA A 27 10.31 5.91 -4.02
C ALA A 27 9.80 5.48 -2.64
N VAL A 28 10.18 6.23 -1.59
CA VAL A 28 9.71 5.94 -0.23
C VAL A 28 8.21 6.20 -0.13
N LYS A 29 7.71 7.24 -0.79
CA LYS A 29 6.26 7.53 -0.81
C LYS A 29 5.49 6.37 -1.45
N LEU A 30 6.02 5.81 -2.54
CA LEU A 30 5.39 4.64 -3.19
C LEU A 30 5.34 3.46 -2.24
N ASP A 31 6.42 3.21 -1.51
CA ASP A 31 6.47 2.14 -0.54
C ASP A 31 5.49 2.37 0.61
N CYS A 32 5.28 3.62 0.99
CA CYS A 32 4.29 3.95 2.01
C CYS A 32 2.87 3.61 1.56
N VAL A 33 2.56 3.83 0.27
CA VAL A 33 1.25 3.43 -0.27
C VAL A 33 1.10 1.91 -0.17
N ALA A 34 2.12 1.16 -0.56
CA ALA A 34 2.09 -0.29 -0.47
C ALA A 34 1.88 -0.75 0.97
N THR A 35 2.58 -0.13 1.91
CA THR A 35 2.48 -0.49 3.32
C THR A 35 1.10 -0.17 3.88
N ALA A 36 0.56 1.02 3.55
CA ALA A 36 -0.77 1.41 4.00
C ALA A 36 -1.85 0.46 3.47
N THR A 37 -1.73 0.01 2.22
CA THR A 37 -2.69 -0.94 1.65
C THR A 37 -2.55 -2.31 2.27
N ARG A 38 -1.33 -2.73 2.57
CA ARG A 38 -1.08 -4.02 3.20
C ARG A 38 -1.70 -4.11 4.58
N PHE A 39 -1.63 -3.04 5.34
CA PHE A 39 -2.12 -3.02 6.72
C PHE A 39 -3.48 -2.33 6.88
N GLY A 40 -4.10 -1.93 5.78
CA GLY A 40 -5.44 -1.39 5.80
C GLY A 40 -5.58 0.00 6.43
N LYS A 41 -4.53 0.81 6.34
CA LYS A 41 -4.53 2.15 6.95
C LYS A 41 -5.10 3.16 5.97
N LEU A 42 -6.41 3.21 5.89
CA LEU A 42 -7.11 4.04 4.90
C LEU A 42 -6.78 5.53 5.03
N ASP A 43 -6.65 6.03 6.26
CA ASP A 43 -6.34 7.46 6.45
C ASP A 43 -4.98 7.83 5.87
N CYS A 44 -3.99 6.98 6.07
CA CYS A 44 -2.66 7.20 5.50
C CYS A 44 -2.71 7.09 3.97
N LEU A 45 -3.46 6.12 3.46
CA LEU A 45 -3.62 5.95 2.02
C LEU A 45 -4.25 7.19 1.40
N LYS A 46 -5.33 7.71 1.99
CA LYS A 46 -5.97 8.92 1.49
C LYS A 46 -5.02 10.12 1.49
N TYR A 47 -4.26 10.28 2.55
CA TYR A 47 -3.30 11.36 2.62
C TYR A 47 -2.27 11.25 1.49
N LEU A 48 -1.72 10.06 1.29
CA LEU A 48 -0.70 9.85 0.26
C LEU A 48 -1.23 10.13 -1.15
N VAL A 49 -2.47 9.77 -1.41
CA VAL A 49 -3.09 9.97 -2.72
C VAL A 49 -3.53 11.43 -2.92
N GLU A 50 -4.21 11.99 -1.93
CA GLU A 50 -4.89 13.28 -2.12
C GLU A 50 -4.02 14.48 -1.80
N GLU A 51 -3.17 14.39 -0.79
CA GLU A 51 -2.33 15.52 -0.37
C GLU A 51 -0.90 15.38 -0.84
N ALA A 52 -0.30 14.22 -0.67
CA ALA A 52 1.05 13.98 -1.16
C ALA A 52 1.10 13.72 -2.66
N LYS A 53 -0.07 13.56 -3.29
CA LYS A 53 -0.20 13.48 -4.76
C LYS A 53 0.53 12.31 -5.39
N VAL A 54 0.58 11.18 -4.70
CA VAL A 54 1.16 9.96 -5.27
C VAL A 54 0.21 9.42 -6.34
N PRO A 55 0.66 9.29 -7.60
CA PRO A 55 -0.23 8.77 -8.64
C PRO A 55 -0.51 7.27 -8.46
N LEU A 56 -1.75 6.87 -8.71
CA LEU A 56 -2.18 5.48 -8.55
C LEU A 56 -1.91 4.71 -9.83
N THR A 57 -0.66 4.28 -10.01
CA THR A 57 -0.22 3.62 -11.22
C THR A 57 0.07 2.12 -11.08
N HIS A 58 0.00 1.60 -9.86
CA HIS A 58 0.41 0.22 -9.58
C HIS A 58 -0.78 -0.65 -9.18
N MET A 59 -1.16 -1.58 -10.04
CA MET A 59 -2.26 -2.50 -9.72
C MET A 59 -1.95 -3.39 -8.51
N VAL A 60 -0.67 -3.53 -8.17
CA VAL A 60 -0.27 -4.36 -7.02
C VAL A 60 -0.85 -3.81 -5.71
N TRP A 61 -1.11 -2.50 -5.65
CA TRP A 61 -1.70 -1.92 -4.44
C TRP A 61 -3.11 -2.45 -4.20
N VAL A 62 -3.90 -2.60 -5.26
CA VAL A 62 -5.22 -3.24 -5.16
C VAL A 62 -5.05 -4.69 -4.72
N ALA A 63 -4.06 -5.38 -5.27
CA ALA A 63 -3.79 -6.77 -4.90
C ALA A 63 -3.42 -6.91 -3.42
N TYR A 64 -2.57 -6.02 -2.90
CA TYR A 64 -2.22 -6.03 -1.47
C TYR A 64 -3.46 -5.86 -0.59
N ALA A 65 -4.30 -4.88 -0.92
CA ALA A 65 -5.49 -4.60 -0.12
C ALA A 65 -6.47 -5.78 -0.17
N ARG A 66 -6.62 -6.39 -1.34
CA ARG A 66 -7.52 -7.53 -1.51
C ARG A 66 -6.99 -8.77 -0.77
N TYR A 67 -5.71 -9.06 -0.92
CA TYR A 67 -5.08 -10.24 -0.31
C TYR A 67 -5.15 -10.17 1.22
N ASN A 68 -4.99 -8.99 1.77
CA ASN A 68 -4.99 -8.79 3.22
C ASN A 68 -6.37 -8.41 3.77
N GLU A 69 -7.40 -8.53 2.94
CA GLU A 69 -8.81 -8.37 3.33
C GLU A 69 -9.14 -6.98 3.88
N HIS A 70 -8.76 -5.97 3.11
CA HIS A 70 -9.07 -4.57 3.42
C HIS A 70 -9.98 -3.99 2.32
N PRO A 71 -11.28 -4.35 2.31
CA PRO A 71 -12.18 -3.92 1.23
C PRO A 71 -12.35 -2.40 1.15
N ASP A 72 -12.21 -1.69 2.26
CA ASP A 72 -12.30 -0.23 2.25
C ASP A 72 -11.16 0.37 1.43
N CYS A 73 -9.96 -0.17 1.55
CA CYS A 73 -8.82 0.27 0.74
C CYS A 73 -9.00 -0.13 -0.72
N VAL A 74 -9.50 -1.34 -0.99
CA VAL A 74 -9.78 -1.77 -2.36
C VAL A 74 -10.75 -0.80 -3.03
N ASN A 75 -11.86 -0.52 -2.37
CA ASN A 75 -12.88 0.36 -2.92
C ASN A 75 -12.35 1.77 -3.16
N TYR A 76 -11.59 2.28 -2.22
CA TYR A 76 -11.00 3.62 -2.36
C TYR A 76 -10.06 3.68 -3.57
N LEU A 77 -9.16 2.70 -3.69
CA LEU A 77 -8.20 2.66 -4.79
C LEU A 77 -8.90 2.60 -6.14
N LEU A 78 -9.89 1.72 -6.28
CA LEU A 78 -10.63 1.58 -7.53
C LEU A 78 -11.42 2.84 -7.86
N GLU A 79 -12.02 3.45 -6.85
CA GLU A 79 -12.78 4.69 -7.03
C GLU A 79 -11.89 5.82 -7.53
N LYS A 80 -10.64 5.85 -7.09
CA LYS A 80 -9.67 6.86 -7.50
C LYS A 80 -8.94 6.51 -8.79
N GLY A 81 -9.32 5.42 -9.44
CA GLY A 81 -8.78 5.07 -10.76
C GLY A 81 -7.52 4.22 -10.74
N CYS A 82 -7.20 3.58 -9.62
CA CYS A 82 -6.07 2.66 -9.58
C CYS A 82 -6.35 1.46 -10.49
N PRO A 83 -5.37 1.02 -11.30
CA PRO A 83 -5.59 -0.15 -12.16
C PRO A 83 -5.93 -1.38 -11.34
N GLU A 84 -6.90 -2.15 -11.82
CA GLU A 84 -7.32 -3.39 -11.17
C GLU A 84 -6.63 -4.58 -11.83
N PRO A 85 -6.02 -5.50 -11.07
CA PRO A 85 -5.43 -6.68 -11.67
C PRO A 85 -6.53 -7.60 -12.24
N THR A 86 -6.22 -8.27 -13.33
CA THR A 86 -7.11 -9.29 -13.85
C THR A 86 -7.11 -10.48 -12.89
N ASP A 87 -8.07 -11.39 -13.07
CA ASP A 87 -8.13 -12.59 -12.23
C ASP A 87 -6.83 -13.39 -12.31
N GLU A 88 -6.29 -13.51 -13.52
CA GLU A 88 -5.03 -14.22 -13.74
C GLU A 88 -3.86 -13.53 -13.04
N GLN A 89 -3.78 -12.22 -13.16
CA GLN A 89 -2.72 -11.45 -12.50
C GLN A 89 -2.83 -11.56 -10.98
N TYR A 90 -4.04 -11.47 -10.47
CA TYR A 90 -4.26 -11.60 -9.03
C TYR A 90 -3.89 -13.00 -8.53
N ALA A 91 -4.25 -14.04 -9.29
CA ALA A 91 -3.89 -15.41 -8.93
C ALA A 91 -2.38 -15.59 -8.84
N GLY A 92 -1.64 -15.00 -9.79
CA GLY A 92 -0.19 -15.02 -9.76
C GLY A 92 0.39 -14.31 -8.55
N PHE A 93 -0.21 -13.18 -8.19
CA PHE A 93 0.20 -12.44 -6.99
C PHE A 93 -0.02 -13.27 -5.72
N VAL A 94 -1.18 -13.92 -5.61
CA VAL A 94 -1.50 -14.75 -4.45
C VAL A 94 -0.49 -15.90 -4.33
N GLU A 95 -0.17 -16.53 -5.44
CA GLU A 95 0.80 -17.62 -5.46
C GLU A 95 2.18 -17.16 -4.99
N TYR A 96 2.60 -15.98 -5.45
CA TYR A 96 3.88 -15.41 -5.05
C TYR A 96 3.91 -15.12 -3.55
N GLU A 97 2.83 -14.54 -3.01
CA GLU A 97 2.76 -14.23 -1.57
C GLU A 97 2.76 -15.50 -0.72
N ARG A 98 2.08 -16.54 -1.17
CA ARG A 98 2.08 -17.83 -0.48
C ARG A 98 3.47 -18.46 -0.49
N SER A 99 4.16 -18.34 -1.61
CA SER A 99 5.52 -18.86 -1.76
C SER A 99 6.47 -18.21 -0.77
N LYS A 100 6.35 -16.89 -0.61
CA LYS A 100 7.17 -16.15 0.35
C LYS A 100 6.92 -16.62 1.78
N SER A 101 5.65 -16.76 2.15
CA SER A 101 5.27 -17.24 3.49
C SER A 101 5.77 -18.65 3.73
N GLY A 102 5.62 -19.53 2.73
CA GLY A 102 6.10 -20.90 2.80
C GLY A 102 7.60 -21.00 2.98
N GLN A 103 8.34 -20.15 2.29
CA GLN A 103 9.79 -20.12 2.39
C GLN A 103 10.23 -19.68 3.78
N GLN A 104 9.52 -18.74 4.38
CA GLN A 104 9.86 -18.25 5.71
C GLN A 104 9.57 -19.25 6.80
N SER A 105 8.51 -20.02 6.64
CA SER A 105 8.07 -20.97 7.65
C SER A 105 8.61 -22.38 7.44
N GLY A 106 9.21 -22.64 6.30
CA GLY A 106 9.61 -23.98 5.91
C GLY A 106 10.93 -24.47 6.48
N ASP A 107 11.60 -23.65 7.23
CA ASP A 107 12.95 -24.00 7.75
C ASP A 107 12.96 -24.46 9.17
#